data_c7f2f2d40b624db7d751b19368c1e12d
#
_entry.id   c7f2f2d40b624db7d751b19368c1e12d
#
_cell.length_a   1.000
_cell.length_b   1.000
_cell.length_c   1.000
_cell.angle_alpha   90.00
_cell.angle_beta   90.00
_cell.angle_gamma   90.00
#
_symmetry.space_group_name_H-M   'P 1'
#
loop_
_entity.id
_entity.type
_entity.pdbx_description
1 polymer ?
#
loop_
_entity_poly.entity_id
_entity_poly.type
_entity_poly.pdbx_seq_one_letter_code
_entity_poly.pdbx_strand_id
1 'polypeptide(L)'
;MNLKFIDRVIKANEDTFSEEDVNRLKYFYGLWDDMDRWSKGPTTAEKHYAVPSAEELEEAWMADRPVFLFAPPKIQKSRFAAICYSLREYVCDEGGLSEEDAKALLEVNFRSLVEQEDMELAASDPEAFIGGLLSNAYEQEIPSAAAHMVAMVGMMALRVDLELVAKAVVKEQRKINKMNHNPLSCPVCGSTPALAKVGGESPTDGRGRTLYCQQCGTEWAFERIRCARCGSQNPQHLHSVNVEGDDAHRIHQCDECNGYIRTVFIEDALRPFSYEVEEVVTAKLDAIARDPKFQTQE
;
A
#
# COMPACT_ATOMS: atom_id res chain seq x y z
N MET A 1 -1.89 -9.26 -7.62
CA MET A 1 -0.43 -9.13 -7.81
C MET A 1 0.02 -9.93 -9.04
N ASN A 2 1.11 -9.58 -9.72
CA ASN A 2 1.63 -10.33 -10.88
C ASN A 2 3.13 -10.62 -10.67
N LEU A 3 3.43 -11.74 -10.05
CA LEU A 3 4.80 -12.13 -9.70
C LEU A 3 5.75 -12.24 -10.91
N LYS A 4 5.27 -12.74 -12.05
CA LYS A 4 6.09 -12.82 -13.27
C LYS A 4 6.50 -11.44 -13.78
N PHE A 5 5.64 -10.45 -13.60
CA PHE A 5 5.94 -9.08 -13.96
C PHE A 5 6.90 -8.45 -12.95
N ILE A 6 6.70 -8.67 -11.65
CA ILE A 6 7.60 -8.22 -10.57
C ILE A 6 9.02 -8.77 -10.79
N ASP A 7 9.16 -10.07 -11.07
CA ASP A 7 10.46 -10.70 -11.38
C ASP A 7 11.14 -10.04 -12.59
N ARG A 8 10.38 -9.73 -13.63
CA ARG A 8 10.89 -8.98 -14.80
C ARG A 8 11.37 -7.58 -14.41
N VAL A 9 10.62 -6.87 -13.58
CA VAL A 9 11.00 -5.53 -13.10
C VAL A 9 12.29 -5.61 -12.28
N ILE A 10 12.40 -6.54 -11.35
CA ILE A 10 13.61 -6.72 -10.53
C ILE A 10 14.81 -6.97 -11.43
N LYS A 11 14.73 -7.91 -12.39
CA LYS A 11 15.82 -8.21 -13.31
C LYS A 11 16.20 -7.04 -14.22
N ALA A 12 15.23 -6.28 -14.67
CA ALA A 12 15.47 -5.12 -15.55
C ALA A 12 16.09 -3.93 -14.84
N ASN A 13 16.07 -3.91 -13.50
CA ASN A 13 16.60 -2.83 -12.66
C ASN A 13 17.74 -3.31 -11.73
N GLU A 14 18.25 -4.54 -11.90
CA GLU A 14 19.24 -5.14 -11.01
C GLU A 14 20.52 -4.30 -10.89
N ASP A 15 20.91 -3.62 -11.96
CA ASP A 15 22.07 -2.74 -12.03
C ASP A 15 21.93 -1.42 -11.23
N THR A 16 20.68 -1.07 -10.84
CA THR A 16 20.39 0.16 -10.09
C THR A 16 20.17 -0.10 -8.59
N PHE A 17 20.00 -1.36 -8.19
CA PHE A 17 19.75 -1.72 -6.80
C PHE A 17 21.04 -1.91 -6.01
N SER A 18 21.06 -1.41 -4.78
CA SER A 18 22.10 -1.75 -3.82
C SER A 18 21.99 -3.23 -3.40
N GLU A 19 23.07 -3.79 -2.85
CA GLU A 19 23.04 -5.15 -2.29
C GLU A 19 21.95 -5.31 -1.21
N GLU A 20 21.73 -4.25 -0.41
CA GLU A 20 20.68 -4.22 0.61
C GLU A 20 19.29 -4.23 -0.02
N ASP A 21 19.07 -3.47 -1.10
CA ASP A 21 17.79 -3.46 -1.82
C ASP A 21 17.50 -4.84 -2.44
N VAL A 22 18.52 -5.49 -3.02
CA VAL A 22 18.39 -6.85 -3.57
C VAL A 22 18.01 -7.86 -2.49
N ASN A 23 18.62 -7.79 -1.30
CA ASN A 23 18.29 -8.69 -0.21
C ASN A 23 16.88 -8.46 0.33
N ARG A 24 16.45 -7.19 0.47
CA ARG A 24 15.07 -6.87 0.83
C ARG A 24 14.07 -7.35 -0.23
N LEU A 25 14.36 -7.15 -1.50
CA LEU A 25 13.50 -7.62 -2.60
C LEU A 25 13.35 -9.14 -2.61
N LYS A 26 14.40 -9.90 -2.32
CA LYS A 26 14.31 -11.37 -2.19
C LYS A 26 13.38 -11.77 -1.04
N TYR A 27 13.50 -11.12 0.11
CA TYR A 27 12.64 -11.37 1.26
C TYR A 27 11.17 -11.05 0.93
N PHE A 28 10.88 -9.86 0.39
CA PHE A 28 9.52 -9.48 0.03
C PHE A 28 8.94 -10.33 -1.11
N TYR A 29 9.79 -10.82 -2.03
CA TYR A 29 9.34 -11.71 -3.09
C TYR A 29 8.73 -13.01 -2.55
N GLY A 30 9.29 -13.59 -1.49
CA GLY A 30 8.73 -14.76 -0.83
C GLY A 30 7.36 -14.49 -0.19
N LEU A 31 7.20 -13.32 0.46
CA LEU A 31 5.91 -12.88 0.99
C LEU A 31 4.87 -12.68 -0.14
N TRP A 32 5.27 -12.06 -1.23
CA TRP A 32 4.39 -11.87 -2.39
C TRP A 32 4.01 -13.19 -3.07
N ASP A 33 4.91 -14.19 -3.09
CA ASP A 33 4.62 -15.54 -3.60
C ASP A 33 3.54 -16.22 -2.75
N ASP A 34 3.64 -16.12 -1.43
CA ASP A 34 2.61 -16.64 -0.52
C ASP A 34 1.26 -15.93 -0.72
N MET A 35 1.26 -14.59 -0.78
CA MET A 35 0.06 -13.81 -1.09
C MET A 35 -0.56 -14.20 -2.44
N ASP A 36 0.25 -14.42 -3.48
CA ASP A 36 -0.23 -14.82 -4.82
C ASP A 36 -0.87 -16.22 -4.78
N ARG A 37 -0.31 -17.16 -4.02
CA ARG A 37 -0.93 -18.48 -3.79
C ARG A 37 -2.30 -18.36 -3.14
N TRP A 38 -2.43 -17.54 -2.09
CA TRP A 38 -3.69 -17.29 -1.41
C TRP A 38 -4.71 -16.57 -2.32
N SER A 39 -4.26 -15.67 -3.20
CA SER A 39 -5.12 -14.94 -4.14
C SER A 39 -5.83 -15.86 -5.16
N LYS A 40 -5.32 -17.05 -5.40
CA LYS A 40 -5.86 -18.04 -6.33
C LYS A 40 -6.84 -19.03 -5.67
N GLY A 41 -7.08 -18.90 -4.37
CA GLY A 41 -7.95 -19.77 -3.59
C GLY A 41 -9.42 -19.74 -4.01
N PRO A 42 -10.22 -20.74 -3.64
CA PRO A 42 -11.63 -20.82 -3.99
C PRO A 42 -12.53 -19.84 -3.22
N THR A 43 -12.08 -19.32 -2.09
CA THR A 43 -12.86 -18.51 -1.12
C THR A 43 -12.48 -17.03 -1.10
N THR A 44 -11.96 -16.51 -2.24
CA THR A 44 -11.60 -15.08 -2.34
C THR A 44 -12.85 -14.20 -2.31
N ALA A 45 -12.75 -13.03 -1.67
CA ALA A 45 -13.85 -12.06 -1.52
C ALA A 45 -14.44 -11.63 -2.88
N GLU A 46 -13.59 -11.50 -3.92
CA GLU A 46 -13.98 -11.12 -5.29
C GLU A 46 -15.08 -12.00 -5.88
N LYS A 47 -15.06 -13.30 -5.62
CA LYS A 47 -16.03 -14.26 -6.21
C LYS A 47 -17.46 -14.01 -5.79
N HIS A 48 -17.66 -13.31 -4.68
CA HIS A 48 -18.96 -13.02 -4.10
C HIS A 48 -19.26 -11.52 -4.05
N TYR A 49 -18.40 -10.70 -4.69
CA TYR A 49 -18.54 -9.26 -4.69
C TYR A 49 -19.36 -8.78 -5.88
N ALA A 50 -20.45 -8.08 -5.60
CA ALA A 50 -21.22 -7.35 -6.61
C ALA A 50 -20.64 -5.94 -6.75
N VAL A 51 -19.99 -5.67 -7.88
CA VAL A 51 -19.48 -4.32 -8.17
C VAL A 51 -20.68 -3.35 -8.27
N PRO A 52 -20.64 -2.17 -7.60
CA PRO A 52 -21.70 -1.18 -7.72
C PRO A 52 -21.94 -0.75 -9.17
N SER A 53 -23.14 -0.25 -9.44
CA SER A 53 -23.52 0.26 -10.75
C SER A 53 -22.65 1.46 -11.18
N ALA A 54 -22.62 1.75 -12.48
CA ALA A 54 -21.88 2.89 -13.00
C ALA A 54 -22.34 4.22 -12.37
N GLU A 55 -23.64 4.37 -12.11
CA GLU A 55 -24.24 5.55 -11.49
C GLU A 55 -23.77 5.71 -10.03
N GLU A 56 -23.77 4.63 -9.24
CA GLU A 56 -23.28 4.63 -7.86
C GLU A 56 -21.77 4.93 -7.79
N LEU A 57 -20.99 4.37 -8.71
CA LEU A 57 -19.56 4.64 -8.79
C LEU A 57 -19.24 6.07 -9.18
N GLU A 58 -20.02 6.68 -10.10
CA GLU A 58 -19.88 8.08 -10.51
C GLU A 58 -20.24 9.02 -9.37
N GLU A 59 -21.37 8.77 -8.68
CA GLU A 59 -21.79 9.54 -7.51
C GLU A 59 -20.74 9.48 -6.38
N ALA A 60 -20.22 8.29 -6.09
CA ALA A 60 -19.21 8.09 -5.07
C ALA A 60 -17.90 8.83 -5.40
N TRP A 61 -17.48 8.78 -6.67
CA TRP A 61 -16.30 9.50 -7.16
C TRP A 61 -16.44 11.00 -7.00
N MET A 62 -17.59 11.57 -7.38
CA MET A 62 -17.86 13.00 -7.25
C MET A 62 -17.96 13.49 -5.81
N ALA A 63 -18.34 12.62 -4.90
CA ALA A 63 -18.47 12.91 -3.48
C ALA A 63 -17.19 12.61 -2.66
N ASP A 64 -16.05 12.26 -3.30
CA ASP A 64 -14.84 11.77 -2.62
C ASP A 64 -15.12 10.60 -1.67
N ARG A 65 -16.12 9.76 -1.97
CA ARG A 65 -16.54 8.66 -1.12
C ARG A 65 -15.90 7.34 -1.62
N PRO A 66 -15.01 6.73 -0.85
CA PRO A 66 -14.42 5.43 -1.22
C PRO A 66 -15.49 4.35 -1.43
N VAL A 67 -15.29 3.51 -2.45
CA VAL A 67 -16.28 2.47 -2.81
C VAL A 67 -16.50 1.49 -1.66
N PHE A 68 -15.45 1.07 -0.97
CA PHE A 68 -15.57 0.10 0.13
C PHE A 68 -16.26 0.65 1.37
N LEU A 69 -16.42 1.98 1.50
CA LEU A 69 -17.17 2.59 2.58
C LEU A 69 -18.68 2.33 2.48
N PHE A 70 -19.24 2.22 1.26
CA PHE A 70 -20.65 1.96 1.06
C PHE A 70 -20.97 0.59 0.45
N ALA A 71 -19.98 -0.05 -0.17
CA ALA A 71 -20.06 -1.40 -0.73
C ALA A 71 -18.83 -2.22 -0.31
N PRO A 72 -18.65 -2.53 0.99
CA PRO A 72 -17.48 -3.26 1.46
C PRO A 72 -17.50 -4.72 0.97
N PRO A 73 -16.33 -5.27 0.59
CA PRO A 73 -16.23 -6.70 0.33
C PRO A 73 -16.41 -7.52 1.62
N LYS A 74 -16.99 -8.72 1.49
CA LYS A 74 -17.14 -9.64 2.62
C LYS A 74 -15.84 -10.40 2.84
N ILE A 75 -15.13 -10.06 3.90
CA ILE A 75 -13.90 -10.75 4.31
C ILE A 75 -14.23 -11.77 5.39
N GLN A 76 -13.74 -12.99 5.22
CA GLN A 76 -13.93 -14.06 6.20
C GLN A 76 -12.82 -14.04 7.24
N LYS A 77 -13.14 -13.90 8.53
CA LYS A 77 -12.19 -13.93 9.65
C LYS A 77 -11.29 -15.17 9.61
N SER A 78 -11.87 -16.35 9.34
CA SER A 78 -11.11 -17.60 9.28
C SER A 78 -10.06 -17.62 8.16
N ARG A 79 -10.39 -17.03 7.00
CA ARG A 79 -9.48 -16.90 5.87
C ARG A 79 -8.39 -15.86 6.16
N PHE A 80 -8.77 -14.70 6.66
CA PHE A 80 -7.82 -13.66 7.09
C PHE A 80 -6.78 -14.23 8.06
N ALA A 81 -7.23 -14.89 9.14
CA ALA A 81 -6.34 -15.52 10.10
C ALA A 81 -5.45 -16.60 9.48
N ALA A 82 -5.97 -17.42 8.56
CA ALA A 82 -5.17 -18.45 7.88
C ALA A 82 -4.05 -17.85 7.03
N ILE A 83 -4.31 -16.75 6.32
CA ILE A 83 -3.28 -16.00 5.57
C ILE A 83 -2.25 -15.41 6.53
N CYS A 84 -2.69 -14.79 7.64
CA CYS A 84 -1.80 -14.27 8.66
C CYS A 84 -0.86 -15.35 9.21
N TYR A 85 -1.36 -16.55 9.50
CA TYR A 85 -0.51 -17.65 9.97
C TYR A 85 0.54 -18.08 8.93
N SER A 86 0.15 -18.16 7.65
CA SER A 86 1.08 -18.49 6.56
C SER A 86 2.20 -17.46 6.42
N LEU A 87 1.83 -16.18 6.34
CA LEU A 87 2.80 -15.09 6.23
C LEU A 87 3.70 -14.98 7.47
N ARG A 88 3.14 -15.17 8.68
CA ARG A 88 3.89 -15.16 9.93
C ARG A 88 5.00 -16.20 9.95
N GLU A 89 4.73 -17.43 9.52
CA GLU A 89 5.74 -18.48 9.45
C GLU A 89 6.92 -18.02 8.60
N TYR A 90 6.67 -17.50 7.41
CA TYR A 90 7.72 -16.96 6.55
C TYR A 90 8.49 -15.79 7.20
N VAL A 91 7.78 -14.87 7.88
CA VAL A 91 8.41 -13.74 8.59
C VAL A 91 9.33 -14.23 9.72
N CYS A 92 8.93 -15.26 10.45
CA CYS A 92 9.75 -15.83 11.51
C CYS A 92 11.00 -16.54 10.98
N ASP A 93 10.86 -17.23 9.84
CA ASP A 93 11.96 -18.01 9.25
C ASP A 93 12.98 -17.14 8.50
N GLU A 94 12.51 -16.13 7.75
CA GLU A 94 13.32 -15.37 6.80
C GLU A 94 13.49 -13.89 7.17
N GLY A 95 12.74 -13.39 8.16
CA GLY A 95 12.66 -11.96 8.48
C GLY A 95 13.82 -11.42 9.32
N GLY A 96 14.76 -12.26 9.74
CA GLY A 96 15.91 -11.83 10.54
C GLY A 96 15.54 -11.28 11.92
N LEU A 97 14.40 -11.70 12.48
CA LEU A 97 13.95 -11.32 13.82
C LEU A 97 14.87 -11.91 14.89
N SER A 98 14.91 -11.27 16.07
CA SER A 98 15.52 -11.90 17.25
C SER A 98 14.77 -13.18 17.62
N GLU A 99 15.42 -14.12 18.31
CA GLU A 99 14.75 -15.35 18.78
C GLU A 99 13.56 -15.03 19.69
N GLU A 100 13.65 -13.97 20.50
CA GLU A 100 12.58 -13.50 21.38
C GLU A 100 11.38 -12.97 20.58
N ASP A 101 11.62 -12.10 19.58
CA ASP A 101 10.56 -11.53 18.75
C ASP A 101 9.91 -12.58 17.85
N ALA A 102 10.71 -13.49 17.26
CA ALA A 102 10.20 -14.59 16.46
C ALA A 102 9.30 -15.52 17.29
N LYS A 103 9.75 -15.86 18.51
CA LYS A 103 8.95 -16.68 19.44
C LYS A 103 7.66 -15.97 19.82
N ALA A 104 7.73 -14.69 20.20
CA ALA A 104 6.53 -13.90 20.55
C ALA A 104 5.56 -13.83 19.37
N LEU A 105 6.05 -13.62 18.15
CA LEU A 105 5.23 -13.58 16.94
C LEU A 105 4.58 -14.96 16.65
N LEU A 106 5.31 -16.08 16.85
CA LEU A 106 4.77 -17.44 16.69
C LEU A 106 3.65 -17.77 17.68
N GLU A 107 3.69 -17.20 18.88
CA GLU A 107 2.66 -17.38 19.91
C GLU A 107 1.37 -16.58 19.63
N VAL A 108 1.41 -15.62 18.71
CA VAL A 108 0.25 -14.78 18.36
C VAL A 108 -0.91 -15.61 17.82
N ASN A 109 -2.06 -15.48 18.44
CA ASN A 109 -3.30 -16.07 17.95
C ASN A 109 -4.13 -15.05 17.16
N PHE A 110 -3.94 -14.99 15.85
CA PHE A 110 -4.67 -14.05 14.97
C PHE A 110 -6.19 -14.21 15.03
N ARG A 111 -6.73 -15.39 15.45
CA ARG A 111 -8.16 -15.58 15.60
C ARG A 111 -8.72 -14.90 16.86
N SER A 112 -7.89 -14.67 17.87
CA SER A 112 -8.31 -13.99 19.11
C SER A 112 -7.98 -12.48 19.07
N LEU A 113 -7.17 -12.03 18.12
CA LEU A 113 -6.86 -10.61 17.97
C LEU A 113 -7.97 -9.81 17.28
N VAL A 114 -8.88 -10.48 16.58
CA VAL A 114 -9.97 -9.84 15.83
C VAL A 114 -11.27 -10.61 16.02
N GLU A 115 -12.40 -9.89 15.95
CA GLU A 115 -13.72 -10.50 15.91
C GLU A 115 -14.29 -10.52 14.47
N GLN A 116 -15.42 -11.22 14.26
CA GLN A 116 -16.02 -11.26 12.91
C GLN A 116 -16.54 -9.89 12.48
N GLU A 117 -17.02 -9.11 13.43
CA GLU A 117 -17.51 -7.74 13.26
C GLU A 117 -16.40 -6.79 12.80
N ASP A 118 -15.14 -7.03 13.23
CA ASP A 118 -13.98 -6.25 12.81
C ASP A 118 -13.69 -6.42 11.31
N MET A 119 -14.17 -7.50 10.68
CA MET A 119 -14.00 -7.73 9.25
C MET A 119 -14.80 -6.75 8.38
N GLU A 120 -15.86 -6.14 8.90
CA GLU A 120 -16.57 -5.06 8.23
C GLU A 120 -15.72 -3.78 8.22
N LEU A 121 -15.08 -3.47 9.35
CA LEU A 121 -14.11 -2.36 9.44
C LEU A 121 -12.88 -2.64 8.56
N ALA A 122 -12.35 -3.86 8.57
CA ALA A 122 -11.22 -4.27 7.73
C ALA A 122 -11.47 -4.03 6.24
N ALA A 123 -12.73 -4.16 5.81
CA ALA A 123 -13.13 -3.91 4.43
C ALA A 123 -13.40 -2.43 4.13
N SER A 124 -14.07 -1.71 5.03
CA SER A 124 -14.54 -0.33 4.82
C SER A 124 -13.51 0.74 5.20
N ASP A 125 -12.67 0.47 6.20
CA ASP A 125 -11.56 1.33 6.64
C ASP A 125 -10.34 0.47 7.03
N PRO A 126 -9.57 -0.01 6.05
CA PRO A 126 -8.41 -0.87 6.29
C PRO A 126 -7.35 -0.25 7.21
N GLU A 127 -7.14 1.07 7.15
CA GLU A 127 -6.14 1.74 7.99
C GLU A 127 -6.56 1.74 9.46
N ALA A 128 -7.80 2.06 9.76
CA ALA A 128 -8.34 1.99 11.11
C ALA A 128 -8.29 0.56 11.66
N PHE A 129 -8.64 -0.44 10.84
CA PHE A 129 -8.53 -1.85 11.23
C PHE A 129 -7.09 -2.26 11.57
N ILE A 130 -6.09 -1.92 10.75
CA ILE A 130 -4.68 -2.25 11.03
C ILE A 130 -4.18 -1.52 12.27
N GLY A 131 -4.59 -0.26 12.47
CA GLY A 131 -4.33 0.47 13.72
C GLY A 131 -4.91 -0.23 14.95
N GLY A 132 -6.13 -0.72 14.86
CA GLY A 132 -6.79 -1.52 15.91
C GLY A 132 -6.06 -2.84 16.16
N LEU A 133 -5.64 -3.55 15.11
CA LEU A 133 -4.86 -4.78 15.23
C LEU A 133 -3.54 -4.56 15.98
N LEU A 134 -2.83 -3.46 15.70
CA LEU A 134 -1.61 -3.08 16.42
C LEU A 134 -1.90 -2.75 17.89
N SER A 135 -2.98 -2.01 18.17
CA SER A 135 -3.40 -1.69 19.53
C SER A 135 -3.74 -2.93 20.34
N ASN A 136 -4.51 -3.86 19.74
CA ASN A 136 -4.85 -5.14 20.38
C ASN A 136 -3.60 -6.00 20.67
N ALA A 137 -2.58 -5.93 19.79
CA ALA A 137 -1.31 -6.60 20.03
C ALA A 137 -0.58 -6.02 21.24
N TYR A 138 -0.57 -4.70 21.41
CA TYR A 138 0.02 -4.04 22.58
C TYR A 138 -0.79 -4.33 23.87
N GLU A 139 -2.11 -4.37 23.81
CA GLU A 139 -2.97 -4.74 24.95
C GLU A 139 -2.74 -6.18 25.44
N GLN A 140 -2.31 -7.06 24.53
CA GLN A 140 -1.90 -8.43 24.85
C GLN A 140 -0.43 -8.54 25.27
N GLU A 141 0.24 -7.41 25.53
CA GLU A 141 1.64 -7.32 25.97
C GLU A 141 2.65 -7.97 24.98
N ILE A 142 2.29 -8.02 23.67
CA ILE A 142 3.19 -8.51 22.65
C ILE A 142 4.35 -7.50 22.50
N PRO A 143 5.63 -7.96 22.49
CA PRO A 143 6.79 -7.08 22.32
C PRO A 143 6.68 -6.18 21.08
N SER A 144 7.16 -4.94 21.17
CA SER A 144 6.93 -3.90 20.16
C SER A 144 7.33 -4.33 18.74
N ALA A 145 8.48 -5.00 18.57
CA ALA A 145 8.91 -5.47 17.26
C ALA A 145 7.94 -6.52 16.70
N ALA A 146 7.53 -7.50 17.52
CA ALA A 146 6.55 -8.51 17.14
C ALA A 146 5.17 -7.90 16.85
N ALA A 147 4.72 -6.90 17.62
CA ALA A 147 3.46 -6.21 17.42
C ALA A 147 3.42 -5.46 16.06
N HIS A 148 4.52 -4.83 15.66
CA HIS A 148 4.65 -4.24 14.32
C HIS A 148 4.62 -5.30 13.21
N MET A 149 5.21 -6.47 13.44
CA MET A 149 5.09 -7.60 12.50
C MET A 149 3.67 -8.13 12.41
N VAL A 150 2.91 -8.18 13.51
CA VAL A 150 1.47 -8.50 13.49
C VAL A 150 0.70 -7.54 12.58
N ALA A 151 0.94 -6.24 12.71
CA ALA A 151 0.30 -5.23 11.86
C ALA A 151 0.71 -5.38 10.38
N MET A 152 1.99 -5.59 10.09
CA MET A 152 2.49 -5.82 8.72
C MET A 152 1.86 -7.07 8.10
N VAL A 153 1.88 -8.19 8.80
CA VAL A 153 1.28 -9.46 8.36
C VAL A 153 -0.23 -9.28 8.14
N GLY A 154 -0.91 -8.61 9.05
CA GLY A 154 -2.35 -8.29 8.93
C GLY A 154 -2.66 -7.43 7.70
N MET A 155 -1.86 -6.41 7.44
CA MET A 155 -1.99 -5.55 6.26
C MET A 155 -1.82 -6.36 4.96
N MET A 156 -0.80 -7.20 4.89
CA MET A 156 -0.53 -8.04 3.72
C MET A 156 -1.62 -9.09 3.52
N ALA A 157 -2.09 -9.73 4.60
CA ALA A 157 -3.19 -10.70 4.56
C ALA A 157 -4.49 -10.06 4.06
N LEU A 158 -4.82 -8.87 4.53
CA LEU A 158 -6.01 -8.13 4.12
C LEU A 158 -5.91 -7.72 2.64
N ARG A 159 -4.73 -7.29 2.17
CA ARG A 159 -4.49 -6.93 0.77
C ARG A 159 -4.82 -8.06 -0.19
N VAL A 160 -4.62 -9.33 0.18
CA VAL A 160 -4.91 -10.49 -0.70
C VAL A 160 -6.36 -10.47 -1.21
N ASP A 161 -7.31 -10.16 -0.34
CA ASP A 161 -8.73 -10.11 -0.73
C ASP A 161 -9.13 -8.72 -1.27
N LEU A 162 -8.62 -7.62 -0.68
CA LEU A 162 -8.96 -6.28 -1.13
C LEU A 162 -8.47 -5.97 -2.55
N GLU A 163 -7.26 -6.41 -2.92
CA GLU A 163 -6.69 -6.14 -4.25
C GLU A 163 -7.51 -6.78 -5.38
N LEU A 164 -8.04 -7.98 -5.16
CA LEU A 164 -8.85 -8.68 -6.16
C LEU A 164 -10.17 -7.93 -6.42
N VAL A 165 -10.83 -7.50 -5.35
CA VAL A 165 -12.07 -6.72 -5.44
C VAL A 165 -11.80 -5.34 -6.03
N ALA A 166 -10.74 -4.67 -5.58
CA ALA A 166 -10.35 -3.36 -6.09
C ALA A 166 -10.10 -3.36 -7.60
N LYS A 167 -9.47 -4.40 -8.14
CA LYS A 167 -9.29 -4.56 -9.59
C LYS A 167 -10.61 -4.62 -10.36
N ALA A 168 -11.62 -5.31 -9.81
CA ALA A 168 -12.95 -5.37 -10.41
C ALA A 168 -13.63 -3.99 -10.39
N VAL A 169 -13.56 -3.26 -9.27
CA VAL A 169 -14.08 -1.89 -9.13
C VAL A 169 -13.38 -0.94 -10.10
N VAL A 170 -12.06 -0.90 -10.11
CA VAL A 170 -11.26 -0.01 -10.98
C VAL A 170 -11.57 -0.25 -12.46
N LYS A 171 -11.79 -1.50 -12.86
CA LYS A 171 -12.17 -1.84 -14.24
C LYS A 171 -13.47 -1.15 -14.66
N GLU A 172 -14.46 -1.07 -13.77
CA GLU A 172 -15.72 -0.37 -14.04
C GLU A 172 -15.55 1.15 -13.93
N GLN A 173 -14.83 1.66 -12.93
CA GLN A 173 -14.55 3.09 -12.79
C GLN A 173 -13.83 3.68 -14.02
N ARG A 174 -12.93 2.95 -14.67
CA ARG A 174 -12.24 3.40 -15.89
C ARG A 174 -13.18 3.65 -17.06
N LYS A 175 -14.37 3.03 -17.08
CA LYS A 175 -15.38 3.25 -18.13
C LYS A 175 -16.13 4.58 -18.00
N ILE A 176 -16.26 5.06 -16.76
CA ILE A 176 -17.01 6.27 -16.41
C ILE A 176 -16.11 7.49 -16.19
N ASN A 177 -14.83 7.26 -15.90
CA ASN A 177 -13.92 8.33 -15.49
C ASN A 177 -13.45 9.18 -16.67
N LYS A 178 -14.22 10.25 -16.94
CA LYS A 178 -13.84 11.37 -17.83
C LYS A 178 -13.63 12.67 -17.05
N MET A 179 -13.62 12.62 -15.71
CA MET A 179 -13.64 13.80 -14.87
C MET A 179 -12.25 14.09 -14.31
N ASN A 180 -11.87 15.37 -14.30
CA ASN A 180 -10.65 15.90 -13.70
C ASN A 180 -10.80 16.02 -12.16
N HIS A 181 -11.28 14.97 -11.52
CA HIS A 181 -11.42 14.92 -10.08
C HIS A 181 -10.43 13.90 -9.52
N ASN A 182 -9.54 14.33 -8.62
CA ASN A 182 -8.44 13.54 -8.10
C ASN A 182 -8.50 13.51 -6.56
N PRO A 183 -9.08 12.45 -5.96
CA PRO A 183 -9.25 12.36 -4.51
C PRO A 183 -7.89 12.27 -3.77
N LEU A 184 -7.87 12.74 -2.52
CA LEU A 184 -6.68 12.68 -1.65
C LEU A 184 -6.42 11.25 -1.16
N SER A 185 -7.49 10.55 -0.83
CA SER A 185 -7.43 9.15 -0.40
C SER A 185 -7.75 8.19 -1.55
N CYS A 186 -7.46 6.93 -1.36
CA CYS A 186 -7.75 5.89 -2.35
C CYS A 186 -9.26 5.84 -2.69
N PRO A 187 -9.65 5.99 -3.96
CA PRO A 187 -11.08 6.04 -4.35
C PRO A 187 -11.80 4.69 -4.14
N VAL A 188 -11.06 3.62 -3.88
CA VAL A 188 -11.64 2.30 -3.66
C VAL A 188 -11.75 1.99 -2.17
N CYS A 189 -10.64 1.98 -1.42
CA CYS A 189 -10.63 1.55 -0.02
C CYS A 189 -10.47 2.69 1.01
N GLY A 190 -10.27 3.93 0.57
CA GLY A 190 -10.15 5.09 1.46
C GLY A 190 -8.77 5.31 2.08
N SER A 191 -7.86 4.34 2.01
CA SER A 191 -6.53 4.45 2.60
C SER A 191 -5.70 5.59 2.00
N THR A 192 -4.77 6.11 2.78
CA THR A 192 -3.83 7.14 2.32
C THR A 192 -2.88 6.59 1.24
N PRO A 193 -2.43 7.41 0.27
CA PRO A 193 -1.48 6.95 -0.73
C PRO A 193 -0.11 6.65 -0.11
N ALA A 194 0.50 5.53 -0.50
CA ALA A 194 1.84 5.12 -0.04
C ALA A 194 2.96 5.70 -0.91
N LEU A 195 2.74 5.72 -2.22
CA LEU A 195 3.70 6.18 -3.21
C LEU A 195 3.07 7.12 -4.23
N ALA A 196 3.89 7.99 -4.80
CA ALA A 196 3.57 8.74 -6.01
C ALA A 196 4.52 8.34 -7.15
N LYS A 197 4.01 8.36 -8.38
CA LYS A 197 4.80 8.18 -9.60
C LYS A 197 4.66 9.42 -10.48
N VAL A 198 5.77 9.89 -11.05
CA VAL A 198 5.82 10.99 -12.02
C VAL A 198 6.51 10.48 -13.28
N GLY A 199 5.93 10.73 -14.45
CA GLY A 199 6.46 10.26 -15.74
C GLY A 199 5.91 8.88 -16.14
N GLY A 200 6.48 8.33 -17.22
CA GLY A 200 5.96 7.12 -17.85
C GLY A 200 4.63 7.37 -18.58
N GLU A 201 3.91 6.31 -18.91
CA GLU A 201 2.54 6.41 -19.42
C GLU A 201 1.62 6.94 -18.30
N SER A 202 1.10 8.13 -18.48
CA SER A 202 0.17 8.78 -17.57
C SER A 202 -1.15 9.06 -18.29
N PRO A 203 -2.31 8.90 -17.62
CA PRO A 203 -3.60 9.34 -18.18
C PRO A 203 -3.66 10.84 -18.50
N THR A 204 -2.68 11.63 -18.06
CA THR A 204 -2.61 13.09 -18.17
C THR A 204 -1.47 13.55 -19.05
N ASP A 205 -1.31 13.00 -20.25
CA ASP A 205 -0.32 13.43 -21.28
C ASP A 205 1.14 13.56 -20.77
N GLY A 206 1.57 12.63 -19.89
CA GLY A 206 2.95 12.57 -19.40
C GLY A 206 3.33 13.67 -18.40
N ARG A 207 2.43 14.58 -18.04
CA ARG A 207 2.69 15.69 -17.10
C ARG A 207 2.05 15.46 -15.71
N GLY A 208 1.22 14.45 -15.57
CA GLY A 208 0.53 14.13 -14.33
C GLY A 208 1.40 13.36 -13.34
N ARG A 209 0.84 13.22 -12.15
CA ARG A 209 1.30 12.32 -11.11
C ARG A 209 0.25 11.24 -10.90
N THR A 210 0.69 10.03 -10.58
CA THR A 210 -0.20 8.93 -10.18
C THR A 210 0.09 8.62 -8.73
N LEU A 211 -0.94 8.48 -7.91
CA LEU A 211 -0.85 7.99 -6.54
C LEU A 211 -1.16 6.49 -6.50
N TYR A 212 -0.59 5.81 -5.52
CA TYR A 212 -0.72 4.38 -5.34
C TYR A 212 -1.12 4.04 -3.90
N CYS A 213 -2.09 3.13 -3.77
CA CYS A 213 -2.54 2.58 -2.51
C CYS A 213 -1.89 1.23 -2.24
N GLN A 214 -1.07 1.15 -1.21
CA GLN A 214 -0.44 -0.10 -0.77
C GLN A 214 -1.48 -1.13 -0.30
N GLN A 215 -2.59 -0.67 0.28
CA GLN A 215 -3.57 -1.56 0.90
C GLN A 215 -4.38 -2.37 -0.10
N CYS A 216 -4.80 -1.78 -1.24
CA CYS A 216 -5.63 -2.48 -2.23
C CYS A 216 -5.03 -2.50 -3.65
N GLY A 217 -3.83 -1.94 -3.84
CA GLY A 217 -3.15 -1.92 -5.13
C GLY A 217 -3.76 -0.97 -6.16
N THR A 218 -4.69 -0.10 -5.76
CA THR A 218 -5.30 0.88 -6.67
C THR A 218 -4.34 2.03 -6.96
N GLU A 219 -4.31 2.45 -8.21
CA GLU A 219 -3.63 3.66 -8.66
C GLU A 219 -4.63 4.65 -9.26
N TRP A 220 -4.40 5.96 -9.03
CA TRP A 220 -5.26 7.02 -9.57
C TRP A 220 -4.48 8.27 -9.93
N ALA A 221 -4.99 9.03 -10.90
CA ALA A 221 -4.40 10.29 -11.33
C ALA A 221 -4.45 11.34 -10.22
N PHE A 222 -3.42 12.20 -10.18
CA PHE A 222 -3.33 13.29 -9.21
C PHE A 222 -2.57 14.48 -9.80
N GLU A 223 -2.81 15.68 -9.27
CA GLU A 223 -2.13 16.88 -9.69
C GLU A 223 -0.66 16.87 -9.26
N ARG A 224 0.21 17.37 -10.15
CA ARG A 224 1.64 17.40 -9.88
C ARG A 224 2.00 18.38 -8.76
N ILE A 225 1.34 19.55 -8.73
CA ILE A 225 1.54 20.62 -7.74
C ILE A 225 0.34 20.62 -6.78
N ARG A 226 0.26 19.57 -5.96
CA ARG A 226 -0.72 19.44 -4.88
C ARG A 226 -0.21 18.47 -3.84
N CYS A 227 -0.36 18.82 -2.55
CA CYS A 227 -0.01 17.91 -1.46
C CYS A 227 -0.89 16.66 -1.50
N ALA A 228 -0.28 15.47 -1.46
CA ALA A 228 -1.00 14.21 -1.45
C ALA A 228 -1.61 13.86 -0.07
N ARG A 229 -1.34 14.67 0.96
CA ARG A 229 -1.86 14.48 2.32
C ARG A 229 -2.99 15.43 2.66
N CYS A 230 -2.77 16.74 2.52
CA CYS A 230 -3.77 17.75 2.90
C CYS A 230 -4.44 18.45 1.70
N GLY A 231 -3.97 18.21 0.49
CA GLY A 231 -4.53 18.82 -0.72
C GLY A 231 -4.08 20.26 -1.00
N SER A 232 -3.17 20.84 -0.22
CA SER A 232 -2.61 22.17 -0.46
C SER A 232 -2.04 22.28 -1.87
N GLN A 233 -2.34 23.38 -2.55
CA GLN A 233 -1.83 23.74 -3.88
C GLN A 233 -0.88 24.95 -3.82
N ASN A 234 -0.49 25.39 -2.63
CA ASN A 234 0.47 26.47 -2.48
C ASN A 234 1.89 25.97 -2.78
N PRO A 235 2.51 26.38 -3.91
CA PRO A 235 3.84 25.88 -4.29
C PRO A 235 4.93 26.33 -3.34
N GLN A 236 4.72 27.38 -2.52
CA GLN A 236 5.70 27.85 -1.53
C GLN A 236 5.84 26.87 -0.34
N HIS A 237 4.82 26.05 -0.10
CA HIS A 237 4.78 25.05 0.97
C HIS A 237 5.06 23.63 0.50
N LEU A 238 5.36 23.45 -0.80
CA LEU A 238 5.61 22.13 -1.40
C LEU A 238 7.09 22.01 -1.76
N HIS A 239 7.79 21.12 -1.09
CA HIS A 239 9.21 20.89 -1.28
C HIS A 239 9.50 19.54 -1.89
N SER A 240 10.53 19.46 -2.72
CA SER A 240 11.06 18.22 -3.27
C SER A 240 12.48 18.03 -2.78
N VAL A 241 12.71 17.00 -2.01
CA VAL A 241 14.02 16.68 -1.45
C VAL A 241 14.62 15.51 -2.22
N ASN A 242 15.79 15.72 -2.76
CA ASN A 242 16.58 14.72 -3.47
C ASN A 242 17.49 14.00 -2.47
N VAL A 243 17.69 12.72 -2.69
CA VAL A 243 18.70 11.94 -1.98
C VAL A 243 19.96 11.88 -2.86
N GLU A 244 21.12 12.17 -2.27
CA GLU A 244 22.38 12.15 -3.00
C GLU A 244 22.63 10.75 -3.59
N GLY A 245 22.90 10.70 -4.89
CA GLY A 245 23.14 9.46 -5.63
C GLY A 245 21.85 8.70 -6.04
N ASP A 246 20.67 9.29 -5.85
CA ASP A 246 19.39 8.68 -6.24
C ASP A 246 18.52 9.71 -6.99
N ASP A 247 18.68 9.75 -8.32
CA ASP A 247 17.93 10.68 -9.18
C ASP A 247 16.48 10.23 -9.42
N ALA A 248 16.17 8.95 -9.23
CA ALA A 248 14.87 8.37 -9.51
C ALA A 248 13.87 8.57 -8.35
N HIS A 249 14.35 8.75 -7.12
CA HIS A 249 13.49 8.80 -5.94
C HIS A 249 13.62 10.11 -5.20
N ARG A 250 12.47 10.66 -4.76
CA ARG A 250 12.42 11.92 -4.00
C ARG A 250 11.40 11.83 -2.88
N ILE A 251 11.58 12.69 -1.87
CA ILE A 251 10.57 12.94 -0.85
C ILE A 251 9.87 14.24 -1.22
N HIS A 252 8.56 14.19 -1.47
CA HIS A 252 7.74 15.40 -1.57
C HIS A 252 7.12 15.69 -0.23
N GLN A 253 7.45 16.84 0.34
CA GLN A 253 7.04 17.31 1.67
C GLN A 253 6.13 18.52 1.57
N CYS A 254 5.26 18.71 2.55
CA CYS A 254 4.37 19.86 2.66
C CYS A 254 4.48 20.50 4.03
N ASP A 255 4.79 21.80 4.09
CA ASP A 255 4.93 22.56 5.34
C ASP A 255 3.58 22.84 6.01
N GLU A 256 2.47 22.86 5.26
CA GLU A 256 1.16 23.10 5.86
C GLU A 256 0.68 21.95 6.75
N CYS A 257 0.97 20.71 6.39
CA CYS A 257 0.54 19.54 7.16
C CYS A 257 1.69 18.73 7.74
N ASN A 258 2.94 19.11 7.48
CA ASN A 258 4.15 18.37 7.81
C ASN A 258 4.16 16.92 7.28
N GLY A 259 3.29 16.62 6.31
CA GLY A 259 3.20 15.33 5.67
C GLY A 259 4.16 15.20 4.49
N TYR A 260 4.51 13.96 4.17
CA TYR A 260 5.34 13.66 3.02
C TYR A 260 4.80 12.48 2.20
N ILE A 261 5.30 12.33 0.98
CA ILE A 261 5.10 11.15 0.15
C ILE A 261 6.37 10.82 -0.64
N ARG A 262 6.73 9.55 -0.66
CA ARG A 262 7.79 9.03 -1.51
C ARG A 262 7.35 9.10 -2.95
N THR A 263 8.20 9.63 -3.83
CA THR A 263 7.85 9.86 -5.24
C THR A 263 8.92 9.26 -6.14
N VAL A 264 8.47 8.45 -7.10
CA VAL A 264 9.33 7.81 -8.11
C VAL A 264 9.22 8.57 -9.42
N PHE A 265 10.34 8.90 -10.03
CA PHE A 265 10.42 9.55 -11.33
C PHE A 265 10.81 8.53 -12.39
N ILE A 266 9.95 8.34 -13.39
CA ILE A 266 10.18 7.45 -14.53
C ILE A 266 10.67 8.29 -15.70
N GLU A 267 11.96 8.20 -16.00
CA GLU A 267 12.57 8.87 -17.15
C GLU A 267 12.41 8.07 -18.45
N ASP A 268 12.61 6.75 -18.36
CA ASP A 268 12.45 5.83 -19.48
C ASP A 268 11.11 5.08 -19.37
N ALA A 269 10.14 5.49 -20.19
CA ALA A 269 8.82 4.84 -20.24
C ALA A 269 8.85 3.37 -20.73
N LEU A 270 9.94 2.93 -21.35
CA LEU A 270 10.12 1.55 -21.81
C LEU A 270 10.65 0.63 -20.71
N ARG A 271 11.21 1.19 -19.64
CA ARG A 271 11.69 0.42 -18.48
C ARG A 271 10.50 -0.10 -17.69
N PRO A 272 10.41 -1.41 -17.40
CA PRO A 272 9.30 -1.95 -16.65
C PRO A 272 9.30 -1.44 -15.21
N PHE A 273 8.13 -1.10 -14.69
CA PHE A 273 7.91 -0.47 -13.39
C PHE A 273 6.89 -1.27 -12.55
N SER A 274 7.16 -1.48 -11.27
CA SER A 274 6.22 -2.06 -10.30
C SER A 274 6.21 -1.25 -9.01
N TYR A 275 5.03 -0.86 -8.55
CA TYR A 275 4.87 -0.20 -7.26
C TYR A 275 5.33 -1.08 -6.09
N GLU A 276 5.12 -2.39 -6.17
CA GLU A 276 5.58 -3.32 -5.13
C GLU A 276 7.11 -3.28 -4.98
N VAL A 277 7.84 -3.25 -6.09
CA VAL A 277 9.30 -3.14 -6.08
C VAL A 277 9.71 -1.79 -5.50
N GLU A 278 9.10 -0.71 -5.96
CA GLU A 278 9.41 0.64 -5.51
C GLU A 278 9.08 0.87 -4.03
N GLU A 279 8.04 0.25 -3.50
CA GLU A 279 7.73 0.32 -2.07
C GLU A 279 8.87 -0.22 -1.21
N VAL A 280 9.49 -1.32 -1.63
CA VAL A 280 10.62 -1.94 -0.92
C VAL A 280 11.87 -1.09 -1.06
N VAL A 281 12.21 -0.68 -2.27
CA VAL A 281 13.44 0.09 -2.57
C VAL A 281 13.40 1.48 -1.92
N THR A 282 12.24 2.14 -1.94
CA THR A 282 12.09 3.49 -1.39
C THR A 282 11.80 3.52 0.12
N ALA A 283 11.63 2.38 0.79
CA ALA A 283 11.33 2.35 2.24
C ALA A 283 12.39 3.08 3.10
N LYS A 284 13.66 3.09 2.66
CA LYS A 284 14.75 3.87 3.27
C LYS A 284 14.45 5.37 3.37
N LEU A 285 13.64 5.92 2.45
CA LEU A 285 13.27 7.34 2.44
C LEU A 285 12.37 7.71 3.62
N ASP A 286 11.59 6.78 4.16
CA ASP A 286 10.75 7.02 5.34
C ASP A 286 11.59 7.33 6.59
N ALA A 287 12.76 6.69 6.73
CA ALA A 287 13.69 7.00 7.82
C ALA A 287 14.26 8.41 7.70
N ILE A 288 14.60 8.83 6.47
CA ILE A 288 15.10 10.18 6.17
C ILE A 288 13.99 11.21 6.47
N ALA A 289 12.78 10.98 5.97
CA ALA A 289 11.66 11.92 6.14
C ALA A 289 11.23 12.12 7.60
N ARG A 290 11.48 11.14 8.47
CA ARG A 290 11.16 11.17 9.90
C ARG A 290 12.30 11.68 10.77
N ASP A 291 13.51 11.91 10.23
CA ASP A 291 14.63 12.46 10.99
C ASP A 291 14.29 13.92 11.39
N PRO A 292 14.33 14.27 12.69
CA PRO A 292 14.06 15.64 13.15
C PRO A 292 14.96 16.71 12.51
N LYS A 293 16.19 16.34 12.11
CA LYS A 293 17.10 17.26 11.40
C LYS A 293 16.63 17.59 10.00
N PHE A 294 15.85 16.69 9.39
CA PHE A 294 15.29 16.88 8.08
C PHE A 294 14.05 17.79 8.11
N GLN A 295 13.28 17.73 9.20
CA GLN A 295 12.07 18.53 9.40
C GLN A 295 12.36 19.98 9.81
N THR A 296 13.60 20.31 10.19
CA THR A 296 14.02 21.64 10.69
C THR A 296 14.87 22.44 9.72
N GLN A 297 14.95 22.08 8.45
CA GLN A 297 15.59 22.92 7.43
C GLN A 297 14.62 24.04 7.02
N GLU A 298 14.63 25.13 7.84
CA GLU A 298 14.10 26.44 7.48
C GLU A 298 14.94 27.11 6.38
#